data_8b83bb98a01f17d34d7549f60de4a676
#
_entry.id   8b83bb98a01f17d34d7549f60de4a676
#
_cell.length_a   1.000
_cell.length_b   1.000
_cell.length_c   1.000
_cell.angle_alpha   90.00
_cell.angle_beta   90.00
_cell.angle_gamma   90.00
#
_symmetry.space_group_name_H-M   'P 1'
#
loop_
_entity.id
_entity.type
_entity.pdbx_description
1 polymer ?
#
loop_
_entity_poly.entity_id
_entity_poly.type
_entity_poly.pdbx_seq_one_letter_code
_entity_poly.pdbx_strand_id
1 'polypeptide(L)'
;MKNVLVVGAHPDDLEWMAGGTVAKIISEGGKVHLLTLTNGTWKDASGNFYRDKDIAIREASKAASVLGYTIEHLDEPCLDVNFRDELVVQVLNRIDKINADTIICPWIDDLHHDHEITARIA
;
A
#
# COMPACT_ATOMS: atom_id res chain seq x y z
N MET A 1 -15.28 11.54 1.43
CA MET A 1 -13.88 11.07 1.20
C MET A 1 -13.02 12.22 0.71
N LYS A 2 -12.45 12.96 1.65
CA LYS A 2 -11.57 14.11 1.31
C LYS A 2 -10.09 13.75 1.45
N ASN A 3 -9.75 13.00 2.51
CA ASN A 3 -8.39 12.56 2.78
C ASN A 3 -8.41 11.04 2.98
N VAL A 4 -7.95 10.32 2.00
CA VAL A 4 -8.01 8.86 1.97
C VAL A 4 -6.62 8.27 2.19
N LEU A 5 -6.49 7.40 3.19
CA LEU A 5 -5.35 6.54 3.34
C LEU A 5 -5.64 5.18 2.70
N VAL A 6 -4.86 4.79 1.71
CA VAL A 6 -4.84 3.43 1.19
C VAL A 6 -3.71 2.68 1.88
N VAL A 7 -4.01 1.56 2.52
CA VAL A 7 -3.02 0.69 3.14
C VAL A 7 -2.89 -0.56 2.27
N GLY A 8 -1.82 -0.66 1.50
CA GLY A 8 -1.53 -1.79 0.64
C GLY A 8 -0.43 -2.68 1.23
N ALA A 9 -0.39 -3.94 0.84
CA ALA A 9 0.71 -4.82 1.15
C ALA A 9 1.91 -4.56 0.23
N HIS A 10 1.65 -4.39 -1.06
CA HIS A 10 2.68 -4.27 -2.10
C HIS A 10 2.53 -2.98 -2.90
N PRO A 11 3.60 -2.53 -3.57
CA PRO A 11 3.62 -1.25 -4.29
C PRO A 11 2.61 -1.09 -5.43
N ASP A 12 2.03 -2.15 -5.95
CA ASP A 12 1.06 -2.16 -7.05
C ASP A 12 -0.40 -2.48 -6.65
N ASP A 13 -0.65 -2.73 -5.36
CA ASP A 13 -1.98 -3.12 -4.86
C ASP A 13 -3.07 -2.08 -5.16
N LEU A 14 -2.76 -0.80 -5.02
CA LEU A 14 -3.73 0.26 -5.23
C LEU A 14 -4.28 0.25 -6.66
N GLU A 15 -3.41 0.15 -7.65
CA GLU A 15 -3.79 0.21 -9.05
C GLU A 15 -4.67 -0.99 -9.44
N TRP A 16 -4.32 -2.17 -8.96
CA TRP A 16 -5.04 -3.39 -9.25
C TRP A 16 -6.40 -3.46 -8.56
N MET A 17 -6.46 -3.08 -7.29
CA MET A 17 -7.65 -3.30 -6.48
C MET A 17 -8.57 -2.09 -6.38
N ALA A 18 -8.04 -0.88 -6.45
CA ALA A 18 -8.77 0.35 -6.19
C ALA A 18 -8.48 1.49 -7.17
N GLY A 19 -7.72 1.26 -8.25
CA GLY A 19 -7.28 2.31 -9.17
C GLY A 19 -8.41 3.17 -9.71
N GLY A 20 -9.51 2.57 -10.16
CA GLY A 20 -10.68 3.30 -10.64
C GLY A 20 -11.37 4.13 -9.54
N THR A 21 -11.48 3.57 -8.34
CA THR A 21 -12.04 4.27 -7.17
C THR A 21 -11.18 5.47 -6.78
N VAL A 22 -9.86 5.28 -6.73
CA VAL A 22 -8.90 6.34 -6.41
C VAL A 22 -8.90 7.44 -7.47
N ALA A 23 -8.93 7.07 -8.75
CA ALA A 23 -9.04 8.05 -9.84
C ALA A 23 -10.31 8.91 -9.71
N LYS A 24 -11.43 8.31 -9.36
CA LYS A 24 -12.69 9.02 -9.12
C LYS A 24 -12.58 9.97 -7.92
N ILE A 25 -12.08 9.49 -6.78
CA ILE A 25 -11.90 10.32 -5.57
C ILE A 25 -11.04 11.56 -5.90
N ILE A 26 -9.93 11.37 -6.60
CA ILE A 26 -9.03 12.47 -6.99
C ILE A 26 -9.71 13.44 -7.95
N SER A 27 -10.46 12.94 -8.94
CA SER A 27 -11.20 13.78 -9.88
C SER A 27 -12.27 14.64 -9.22
N GLU A 28 -12.79 14.21 -8.07
CA GLU A 28 -13.76 14.92 -7.23
C GLU A 28 -13.08 15.84 -6.19
N GLY A 29 -11.76 16.01 -6.26
CA GLY A 29 -10.98 16.89 -5.39
C GLY A 29 -10.51 16.27 -4.08
N GLY A 30 -10.66 14.95 -3.91
CA GLY A 30 -10.10 14.21 -2.77
C GLY A 30 -8.58 14.06 -2.89
N LYS A 31 -7.93 13.86 -1.75
CA LYS A 31 -6.51 13.56 -1.64
C LYS A 31 -6.33 12.11 -1.24
N VAL A 32 -5.43 11.41 -1.91
CA VAL A 32 -5.16 10.00 -1.63
C VAL A 32 -3.68 9.83 -1.31
N HIS A 33 -3.41 9.10 -0.25
CA HIS A 33 -2.07 8.69 0.15
C HIS A 33 -2.01 7.17 0.25
N LEU A 34 -1.05 6.54 -0.44
CA LEU A 34 -0.78 5.12 -0.33
C LEU A 34 0.36 4.88 0.66
N LEU A 35 0.13 4.01 1.62
CA LEU A 35 1.15 3.39 2.45
C LEU A 35 1.21 1.91 2.11
N THR A 36 2.35 1.41 1.63
CA THR A 36 2.56 -0.04 1.49
C THR A 36 3.42 -0.57 2.62
N LEU A 37 3.10 -1.77 3.12
CA LEU A 37 3.87 -2.38 4.19
C LEU A 37 5.17 -2.98 3.67
N THR A 38 5.18 -3.51 2.44
CA THR A 38 6.40 -4.05 1.82
C THR A 38 7.03 -3.08 0.84
N ASN A 39 8.29 -3.32 0.53
CA ASN A 39 9.05 -2.59 -0.49
C ASN A 39 8.94 -3.22 -1.90
N GLY A 40 8.17 -4.29 -2.07
CA GLY A 40 7.98 -4.97 -3.35
C GLY A 40 9.12 -5.91 -3.77
N THR A 41 10.11 -6.14 -2.92
CA THR A 41 11.17 -7.11 -3.19
C THR A 41 10.60 -8.53 -3.19
N TRP A 42 10.84 -9.28 -4.24
CA TRP A 42 10.44 -10.67 -4.34
C TRP A 42 11.57 -11.53 -4.89
N LYS A 43 11.80 -12.68 -4.24
CA LYS A 43 12.80 -13.68 -4.62
C LYS A 43 12.13 -15.00 -4.97
N ASP A 44 12.74 -15.73 -5.91
CA ASP A 44 12.36 -17.12 -6.19
C ASP A 44 12.88 -18.07 -5.09
N ALA A 45 12.52 -19.34 -5.18
CA ALA A 45 12.95 -20.37 -4.22
C ALA A 45 14.48 -20.59 -4.16
N SER A 46 15.21 -20.17 -5.19
CA SER A 46 16.67 -20.25 -5.26
C SER A 46 17.36 -18.99 -4.70
N GLY A 47 16.58 -17.98 -4.25
CA GLY A 47 17.09 -16.75 -3.69
C GLY A 47 17.44 -15.68 -4.72
N ASN A 48 17.16 -15.90 -6.02
CA ASN A 48 17.35 -14.89 -7.05
C ASN A 48 16.24 -13.84 -6.99
N PHE A 49 16.57 -12.58 -7.22
CA PHE A 49 15.57 -11.53 -7.31
C PHE A 49 14.68 -11.72 -8.53
N TYR A 50 13.40 -11.90 -8.31
CA TYR A 50 12.36 -11.86 -9.32
C TYR A 50 11.97 -10.40 -9.60
N ARG A 51 11.95 -9.59 -8.54
CA ARG A 51 11.73 -8.15 -8.58
C ARG A 51 12.51 -7.50 -7.44
N ASP A 52 13.34 -6.52 -7.73
CA ASP A 52 14.01 -5.74 -6.70
C ASP A 52 13.19 -4.51 -6.30
N LYS A 53 13.48 -3.98 -5.12
CA LYS A 53 12.74 -2.86 -4.56
C LYS A 53 12.86 -1.59 -5.39
N ASP A 54 14.00 -1.33 -6.01
CA ASP A 54 14.23 -0.09 -6.75
C ASP A 54 13.35 -0.05 -8.02
N ILE A 55 13.16 -1.19 -8.66
CA ILE A 55 12.22 -1.34 -9.77
C ILE A 55 10.78 -1.15 -9.29
N ALA A 56 10.39 -1.85 -8.22
CA ALA A 56 9.04 -1.77 -7.67
C ALA A 56 8.66 -0.34 -7.25
N ILE A 57 9.53 0.34 -6.51
CA ILE A 57 9.32 1.72 -6.05
C ILE A 57 9.24 2.70 -7.22
N ARG A 58 10.11 2.53 -8.24
CA ARG A 58 10.11 3.39 -9.43
C ARG A 58 8.82 3.24 -10.23
N GLU A 59 8.34 2.02 -10.43
CA GLU A 59 7.07 1.74 -11.12
C GLU A 59 5.89 2.33 -10.35
N ALA A 60 5.83 2.10 -9.04
CA ALA A 60 4.80 2.67 -8.17
C ALA A 60 4.80 4.21 -8.19
N SER A 61 5.97 4.84 -8.19
CA SER A 61 6.10 6.29 -8.27
C SER A 61 5.58 6.85 -9.61
N LYS A 62 5.78 6.12 -10.72
CA LYS A 62 5.20 6.49 -12.01
C LYS A 62 3.68 6.38 -12.00
N ALA A 63 3.13 5.30 -11.45
CA ALA A 63 1.69 5.13 -11.32
C ALA A 63 1.07 6.23 -10.45
N ALA A 64 1.71 6.55 -9.32
CA ALA A 64 1.29 7.63 -8.44
C ALA A 64 1.26 8.98 -9.17
N SER A 65 2.27 9.27 -10.00
CA SER A 65 2.33 10.50 -10.81
C SER A 65 1.19 10.56 -11.84
N VAL A 66 0.82 9.44 -12.45
CA VAL A 66 -0.27 9.38 -13.45
C VAL A 66 -1.64 9.58 -12.80
N LEU A 67 -1.90 8.93 -11.67
CA LEU A 67 -3.18 9.01 -10.97
C LEU A 67 -3.31 10.24 -10.05
N GLY A 68 -2.19 10.81 -9.58
CA GLY A 68 -2.19 12.01 -8.75
C GLY A 68 -2.28 11.73 -7.24
N TYR A 69 -1.84 10.56 -6.77
CA TYR A 69 -1.75 10.25 -5.34
C TYR A 69 -0.31 10.35 -4.82
N THR A 70 -0.14 10.41 -3.51
CA THR A 70 1.16 10.35 -2.85
C THR A 70 1.42 8.95 -2.30
N ILE A 71 2.69 8.54 -2.15
CA ILE A 71 3.05 7.19 -1.78
C ILE A 71 4.22 7.15 -0.78
N GLU A 72 4.11 6.26 0.19
CA GLU A 72 5.18 5.84 1.10
C GLU A 72 5.26 4.31 1.12
N HIS A 73 6.47 3.78 1.29
CA HIS A 73 6.73 2.36 1.45
C HIS A 73 7.41 2.10 2.79
N LEU A 74 6.92 1.11 3.54
CA LEU A 74 7.70 0.50 4.61
C LEU A 74 8.63 -0.56 3.99
N ASP A 75 9.50 -1.14 4.80
CA ASP A 75 10.58 -1.99 4.30
C ASP A 75 10.39 -3.48 4.68
N GLU A 76 9.13 -3.89 4.88
CA GLU A 76 8.82 -5.30 5.14
C GLU A 76 9.10 -6.16 3.91
N PRO A 77 9.65 -7.38 4.07
CA PRO A 77 9.81 -8.30 2.96
C PRO A 77 8.47 -8.86 2.50
N CYS A 78 8.31 -9.03 1.17
CA CYS A 78 7.15 -9.70 0.61
C CYS A 78 7.07 -11.15 1.09
N LEU A 79 5.86 -11.66 1.29
CA LEU A 79 5.51 -13.00 1.80
C LEU A 79 5.91 -13.24 3.27
N ASP A 80 6.31 -12.20 3.99
CA ASP A 80 6.75 -12.31 5.38
C ASP A 80 6.25 -11.14 6.24
N VAL A 81 5.15 -10.53 5.86
CA VAL A 81 4.49 -9.51 6.69
C VAL A 81 3.85 -10.18 7.89
N ASN A 82 4.22 -9.78 9.10
CA ASN A 82 3.66 -10.31 10.33
C ASN A 82 2.94 -9.21 11.12
N PHE A 83 1.81 -9.58 11.75
CA PHE A 83 1.10 -8.65 12.61
C PHE A 83 1.95 -8.29 13.82
N ARG A 84 2.17 -6.98 14.02
CA ARG A 84 2.84 -6.45 15.21
C ARG A 84 2.48 -4.98 15.45
N ASP A 85 2.57 -4.56 16.69
CA ASP A 85 2.15 -3.21 17.12
C ASP A 85 2.89 -2.10 16.40
N GLU A 86 4.17 -2.29 16.03
CA GLU A 86 4.95 -1.30 15.30
C GLU A 86 4.32 -0.95 13.96
N LEU A 87 3.77 -1.93 13.24
CA LEU A 87 3.10 -1.67 11.96
C LEU A 87 1.74 -0.98 12.17
N VAL A 88 1.01 -1.34 13.22
CA VAL A 88 -0.23 -0.64 13.61
C VAL A 88 0.07 0.84 13.89
N VAL A 89 1.12 1.12 14.67
CA VAL A 89 1.55 2.50 14.97
C VAL A 89 1.94 3.26 13.70
N GLN A 90 2.59 2.60 12.74
CA GLN A 90 2.92 3.22 11.46
C GLN A 90 1.65 3.65 10.69
N VAL A 91 0.61 2.83 10.68
CA VAL A 91 -0.68 3.19 10.05
C VAL A 91 -1.35 4.32 10.81
N LEU A 92 -1.45 4.24 12.15
CA LEU A 92 -2.03 5.31 12.99
C LEU A 92 -1.35 6.66 12.75
N ASN A 93 -0.03 6.69 12.68
CA ASN A 93 0.73 7.92 12.43
C ASN A 93 0.39 8.53 11.06
N ARG A 94 0.08 7.73 10.04
CA ARG A 94 -0.33 8.25 8.71
C ARG A 94 -1.77 8.75 8.73
N ILE A 95 -2.66 8.07 9.46
CA ILE A 95 -4.03 8.55 9.67
C ILE A 95 -4.01 9.96 10.25
N ASP A 96 -3.25 10.16 11.32
CA ASP A 96 -3.12 11.46 11.99
C ASP A 96 -2.44 12.50 11.10
N LYS A 97 -1.31 12.14 10.47
CA LYS A 97 -0.51 13.04 9.64
C LYS A 97 -1.30 13.64 8.47
N ILE A 98 -2.13 12.85 7.81
CA ILE A 98 -2.93 13.30 6.67
C ILE A 98 -4.36 13.68 7.06
N ASN A 99 -4.72 13.52 8.31
CA ASN A 99 -6.07 13.70 8.82
C ASN A 99 -7.09 12.86 8.00
N ALA A 100 -6.82 11.57 7.90
CA ALA A 100 -7.60 10.66 7.07
C ALA A 100 -9.04 10.53 7.57
N ASP A 101 -9.99 10.67 6.68
CA ASP A 101 -11.41 10.43 6.95
C ASP A 101 -11.88 9.06 6.43
N THR A 102 -11.05 8.40 5.64
CA THR A 102 -11.37 7.13 5.00
C THR A 102 -10.12 6.27 4.88
N ILE A 103 -10.26 4.97 5.14
CA ILE A 103 -9.22 3.96 4.91
C ILE A 103 -9.71 2.98 3.86
N ILE A 104 -8.86 2.67 2.88
CA ILE A 104 -9.04 1.59 1.92
C ILE A 104 -7.93 0.58 2.17
N CYS A 105 -8.27 -0.69 2.34
CA CYS A 105 -7.32 -1.76 2.58
C CYS A 105 -7.75 -3.06 1.87
N PRO A 106 -6.88 -4.07 1.77
CA PRO A 106 -7.24 -5.37 1.23
C PRO A 106 -8.40 -6.03 1.99
N TRP A 107 -8.97 -7.05 1.38
CA TRP A 107 -10.01 -7.89 2.03
C TRP A 107 -9.40 -8.77 3.12
N ILE A 108 -10.09 -8.87 4.26
CA ILE A 108 -9.55 -9.57 5.45
C ILE A 108 -9.47 -11.09 5.27
N ASP A 109 -10.26 -11.65 4.38
CA ASP A 109 -10.25 -13.09 4.05
C ASP A 109 -9.53 -13.35 2.70
N ASP A 110 -8.60 -12.47 2.31
CA ASP A 110 -7.78 -12.66 1.12
C ASP A 110 -6.90 -13.92 1.27
N LEU A 111 -6.70 -14.62 0.17
CA LEU A 111 -5.83 -15.80 0.12
C LEU A 111 -4.34 -15.45 0.20
N HIS A 112 -3.98 -14.21 -0.11
CA HIS A 112 -2.61 -13.76 -0.02
C HIS A 112 -2.27 -13.37 1.41
N HIS A 113 -1.29 -14.03 2.01
CA HIS A 113 -0.88 -13.80 3.40
C HIS A 113 -0.63 -12.32 3.72
N ASP A 114 0.15 -11.63 2.89
CA ASP A 114 0.47 -10.22 3.13
C ASP A 114 -0.79 -9.32 3.08
N HIS A 115 -1.75 -9.62 2.20
CA HIS A 115 -3.02 -8.88 2.12
C HIS A 115 -3.87 -9.09 3.36
N GLU A 116 -4.02 -10.35 3.82
CA GLU A 116 -4.75 -10.66 5.05
C GLU A 116 -4.17 -9.91 6.24
N ILE A 117 -2.85 -9.98 6.44
CA ILE A 117 -2.18 -9.30 7.57
C ILE A 117 -2.28 -7.77 7.43
N THR A 118 -2.14 -7.23 6.23
CA THR A 118 -2.32 -5.79 5.97
C THR A 118 -3.73 -5.33 6.33
N ALA A 119 -4.76 -6.09 5.97
CA ALA A 119 -6.14 -5.79 6.34
C ALA A 119 -6.35 -5.81 7.86
N ARG A 120 -5.76 -6.77 8.57
CA ARG A 120 -5.81 -6.87 10.03
C ARG A 120 -5.13 -5.69 10.72
N ILE A 121 -4.00 -5.23 10.19
CA ILE A 121 -3.28 -4.06 10.70
C ILE A 121 -4.11 -2.78 10.48
N ALA A 122 -4.70 -2.63 9.30
CA ALA A 122 -5.51 -1.47 8.94
C ALA A 122 -6.82 -1.38 9.71
#